data_3929eb4bb09dd737a2004fc4a1999baf
#
_entry.id   3929eb4bb09dd737a2004fc4a1999baf
#
_cell.length_a   1.000
_cell.length_b   1.000
_cell.length_c   1.000
_cell.angle_alpha   90.00
_cell.angle_beta   90.00
_cell.angle_gamma   90.00
#
_symmetry.space_group_name_H-M   'P 1'
#
loop_
_entity.id
_entity.type
_entity.pdbx_description
1 polymer ?
#
loop_
_entity_poly.entity_id
_entity_poly.type
_entity_poly.pdbx_seq_one_letter_code
_entity_poly.pdbx_strand_id
1 'polypeptide(L)'
;GFNMLKSSLTSELVKKFTKALEKILEYKNNGKNEEALSVIDDTFKEIFRLSSKFFSSFSDENLMDMIKTDGTLNADKCIMMAKLLEEEGEIYESQGNHNEAFYLDLKAINLLLEAYINKDNNCDLQSYFSDIDLIIEKISDYKLPISLENKILDYYIKTDKYDKAEDMLYDILEHNNFDEDSIKKGIAFYELLLTKDDESLESSNLPREEINDSLQQLKRKL
;
A
#
# COMPACT_ATOMS: atom_id res chain seq x y z
N GLY A 1 -16.31 22.37 17.75
CA GLY A 1 -16.88 21.05 17.97
C GLY A 1 -15.85 19.93 18.01
N PHE A 2 -16.31 18.75 18.30
CA PHE A 2 -15.48 17.57 18.44
C PHE A 2 -14.68 17.25 17.16
N ASN A 3 -15.32 17.40 15.99
CA ASN A 3 -14.67 17.17 14.71
C ASN A 3 -13.55 18.18 14.42
N MET A 4 -13.76 19.45 14.82
CA MET A 4 -12.73 20.47 14.70
C MET A 4 -11.52 20.19 15.57
N LEU A 5 -11.73 19.68 16.78
CA LEU A 5 -10.65 19.32 17.69
C LEU A 5 -9.82 18.16 17.12
N LYS A 6 -10.46 17.11 16.58
CA LYS A 6 -9.77 15.98 15.93
C LYS A 6 -8.98 16.43 14.72
N SER A 7 -9.57 17.25 13.86
CA SER A 7 -8.91 17.80 12.68
C SER A 7 -7.70 18.64 13.07
N SER A 8 -7.81 19.45 14.12
CA SER A 8 -6.73 20.27 14.65
C SER A 8 -5.58 19.41 15.18
N LEU A 9 -5.87 18.34 15.93
CA LEU A 9 -4.86 17.42 16.44
C LEU A 9 -4.14 16.68 15.30
N THR A 10 -4.87 16.23 14.30
CA THR A 10 -4.28 15.59 13.13
C THR A 10 -3.38 16.55 12.37
N SER A 11 -3.80 17.80 12.18
CA SER A 11 -3.00 18.84 11.54
C SER A 11 -1.68 19.09 12.26
N GLU A 12 -1.69 19.09 13.59
CA GLU A 12 -0.46 19.21 14.39
C GLU A 12 0.47 18.03 14.17
N LEU A 13 -0.05 16.81 14.13
CA LEU A 13 0.75 15.61 13.84
C LEU A 13 1.33 15.64 12.44
N VAL A 14 0.56 16.10 11.45
CA VAL A 14 1.05 16.27 10.06
C VAL A 14 2.24 17.22 10.02
N LYS A 15 2.17 18.35 10.73
CA LYS A 15 3.28 19.31 10.80
C LYS A 15 4.54 18.68 11.42
N LYS A 16 4.38 17.99 12.52
CA LYS A 16 5.50 17.29 13.20
C LYS A 16 6.12 16.23 12.30
N PHE A 17 5.28 15.44 11.64
CA PHE A 17 5.72 14.42 10.70
C PHE A 17 6.49 15.04 9.53
N THR A 18 5.96 16.10 8.94
CA THR A 18 6.58 16.75 7.78
C THR A 18 7.99 17.27 8.11
N LYS A 19 8.13 17.90 9.28
CA LYS A 19 9.44 18.37 9.76
C LYS A 19 10.42 17.22 9.99
N ALA A 20 9.93 16.16 10.61
CA ALA A 20 10.75 14.98 10.88
C ALA A 20 11.20 14.33 9.58
N LEU A 21 10.30 14.20 8.60
CA LEU A 21 10.62 13.60 7.31
C LEU A 21 11.70 14.39 6.57
N GLU A 22 11.61 15.73 6.56
CA GLU A 22 12.66 16.58 5.97
C GLU A 22 14.02 16.27 6.56
N LYS A 23 14.08 16.13 7.88
CA LYS A 23 15.30 15.82 8.61
C LYS A 23 15.84 14.43 8.29
N ILE A 24 14.94 13.44 8.22
CA ILE A 24 15.29 12.06 7.84
C ILE A 24 15.93 12.04 6.45
N LEU A 25 15.29 12.70 5.49
CA LEU A 25 15.77 12.75 4.11
C LEU A 25 17.11 13.45 4.00
N GLU A 26 17.31 14.54 4.75
CA GLU A 26 18.59 15.25 4.78
C GLU A 26 19.71 14.36 5.30
N TYR A 27 19.49 13.67 6.41
CA TYR A 27 20.48 12.75 6.96
C TYR A 27 20.79 11.59 5.99
N LYS A 28 19.76 11.00 5.39
CA LYS A 28 19.94 9.93 4.39
C LYS A 28 20.79 10.40 3.21
N ASN A 29 20.48 11.58 2.68
CA ASN A 29 21.20 12.14 1.52
C ASN A 29 22.66 12.43 1.81
N ASN A 30 23.00 12.65 3.09
CA ASN A 30 24.36 12.90 3.53
C ASN A 30 25.06 11.64 4.07
N GLY A 31 24.45 10.47 3.88
CA GLY A 31 25.01 9.19 4.33
C GLY A 31 24.99 8.99 5.85
N LYS A 32 24.23 9.83 6.57
CA LYS A 32 24.13 9.77 8.04
C LYS A 32 22.96 8.87 8.43
N ASN A 33 23.13 7.56 8.19
CA ASN A 33 22.06 6.59 8.39
C ASN A 33 21.67 6.42 9.86
N GLU A 34 22.63 6.46 10.78
CA GLU A 34 22.34 6.31 12.21
C GLU A 34 21.50 7.48 12.74
N GLU A 35 21.83 8.70 12.32
CA GLU A 35 21.07 9.89 12.67
C GLU A 35 19.67 9.84 12.08
N ALA A 36 19.53 9.38 10.83
CA ALA A 36 18.22 9.20 10.20
C ALA A 36 17.37 8.18 10.97
N LEU A 37 17.93 7.02 11.34
CA LEU A 37 17.23 6.01 12.13
C LEU A 37 16.79 6.54 13.49
N SER A 38 17.64 7.36 14.12
CA SER A 38 17.30 7.99 15.41
C SER A 38 16.09 8.92 15.28
N VAL A 39 16.04 9.74 14.22
CA VAL A 39 14.88 10.63 13.99
C VAL A 39 13.62 9.81 13.70
N ILE A 40 13.73 8.72 12.93
CA ILE A 40 12.61 7.82 12.67
C ILE A 40 12.05 7.27 13.99
N ASP A 41 12.92 6.75 14.85
CA ASP A 41 12.51 6.19 16.14
C ASP A 41 11.84 7.24 17.04
N ASP A 42 12.46 8.43 17.14
CA ASP A 42 11.89 9.54 17.91
C ASP A 42 10.51 9.94 17.39
N THR A 43 10.34 9.93 16.08
CA THR A 43 9.07 10.30 15.43
C THR A 43 7.99 9.25 15.71
N PHE A 44 8.34 7.96 15.67
CA PHE A 44 7.42 6.90 16.08
C PHE A 44 6.95 7.10 17.52
N LYS A 45 7.88 7.38 18.42
CA LYS A 45 7.56 7.62 19.84
C LYS A 45 6.66 8.85 20.01
N GLU A 46 6.95 9.92 19.29
CA GLU A 46 6.19 11.17 19.39
C GLU A 46 4.76 11.03 18.85
N ILE A 47 4.60 10.41 17.69
CA ILE A 47 3.28 10.31 17.03
C ILE A 47 2.47 9.12 17.55
N PHE A 48 3.11 7.96 17.72
CA PHE A 48 2.42 6.71 18.05
C PHE A 48 2.70 6.20 19.46
N ARG A 49 3.57 6.87 20.21
CA ARG A 49 3.92 6.55 21.61
C ARG A 49 4.69 5.25 21.81
N LEU A 50 5.21 4.66 20.73
CA LEU A 50 5.99 3.43 20.75
C LEU A 50 7.21 3.57 19.85
N SER A 51 8.27 2.78 20.13
CA SER A 51 9.49 2.79 19.30
C SER A 51 9.27 2.08 17.96
N SER A 52 10.09 2.40 16.96
CA SER A 52 10.04 1.77 15.64
C SER A 52 10.23 0.25 15.73
N LYS A 53 11.06 -0.21 16.64
CA LYS A 53 11.32 -1.64 16.86
C LYS A 53 10.05 -2.40 17.26
N PHE A 54 9.18 -1.77 18.03
CA PHE A 54 7.89 -2.35 18.40
C PHE A 54 6.98 -2.49 17.17
N PHE A 55 6.92 -1.45 16.34
CA PHE A 55 6.07 -1.47 15.15
C PHE A 55 6.48 -2.56 14.17
N SER A 56 7.76 -2.76 13.97
CA SER A 56 8.25 -3.79 13.04
C SER A 56 7.92 -5.21 13.49
N SER A 57 7.65 -5.42 14.80
CA SER A 57 7.30 -6.73 15.35
C SER A 57 5.79 -6.99 15.38
N PHE A 58 4.95 -5.97 15.16
CA PHE A 58 3.50 -6.13 15.19
C PHE A 58 2.97 -6.73 13.88
N SER A 59 1.88 -7.51 14.00
CA SER A 59 1.14 -7.96 12.83
C SER A 59 0.47 -6.77 12.13
N ASP A 60 0.16 -6.92 10.84
CA ASP A 60 -0.54 -5.87 10.09
C ASP A 60 -1.89 -5.52 10.72
N GLU A 61 -2.61 -6.53 11.22
CA GLU A 61 -3.89 -6.33 11.90
C GLU A 61 -3.74 -5.44 13.15
N ASN A 62 -2.72 -5.72 13.98
CA ASN A 62 -2.45 -4.92 15.18
C ASN A 62 -2.05 -3.49 14.81
N LEU A 63 -1.29 -3.30 13.73
CA LEU A 63 -0.93 -1.96 13.25
C LEU A 63 -2.18 -1.20 12.81
N MET A 64 -3.11 -1.86 12.11
CA MET A 64 -4.36 -1.23 11.69
C MET A 64 -5.19 -0.76 12.89
N ASP A 65 -5.25 -1.56 13.96
CA ASP A 65 -6.00 -1.19 15.16
C ASP A 65 -5.43 0.07 15.83
N MET A 66 -4.12 0.25 15.79
CA MET A 66 -3.45 1.40 16.40
C MET A 66 -3.73 2.72 15.69
N ILE A 67 -4.06 2.69 14.40
CA ILE A 67 -4.28 3.89 13.60
C ILE A 67 -5.76 4.20 13.39
N LYS A 68 -6.65 3.43 14.00
CA LYS A 68 -8.08 3.73 13.99
C LYS A 68 -8.43 4.76 15.05
N THR A 69 -9.33 5.66 14.70
CA THR A 69 -9.91 6.62 15.61
C THR A 69 -11.44 6.38 15.62
N ASP A 70 -11.99 5.99 16.78
CA ASP A 70 -13.41 5.63 16.91
C ASP A 70 -13.86 4.55 15.91
N GLY A 71 -13.03 3.55 15.70
CA GLY A 71 -13.31 2.46 14.76
C GLY A 71 -13.10 2.80 13.29
N THR A 72 -12.73 4.05 12.99
CA THR A 72 -12.48 4.52 11.62
C THR A 72 -10.99 4.73 11.41
N LEU A 73 -10.46 4.24 10.26
CA LEU A 73 -9.06 4.39 9.91
C LEU A 73 -8.73 5.88 9.70
N ASN A 74 -7.69 6.36 10.39
CA ASN A 74 -7.14 7.69 10.14
C ASN A 74 -6.10 7.57 9.02
N ALA A 75 -6.46 7.98 7.81
CA ALA A 75 -5.60 7.83 6.63
C ALA A 75 -4.26 8.56 6.78
N ASP A 76 -4.25 9.77 7.33
CA ASP A 76 -3.01 10.52 7.54
C ASP A 76 -2.05 9.80 8.49
N LYS A 77 -2.55 9.29 9.60
CA LYS A 77 -1.71 8.51 10.53
C LYS A 77 -1.18 7.24 9.89
N CYS A 78 -2.01 6.59 9.07
CA CYS A 78 -1.62 5.40 8.32
C CYS A 78 -0.46 5.71 7.37
N ILE A 79 -0.56 6.82 6.65
CA ILE A 79 0.50 7.28 5.73
C ILE A 79 1.77 7.65 6.49
N MET A 80 1.66 8.33 7.63
CA MET A 80 2.82 8.65 8.47
C MET A 80 3.58 7.39 8.87
N MET A 81 2.87 6.39 9.37
CA MET A 81 3.48 5.12 9.77
C MET A 81 4.14 4.43 8.57
N ALA A 82 3.42 4.35 7.46
CA ALA A 82 3.93 3.73 6.24
C ALA A 82 5.21 4.40 5.75
N LYS A 83 5.19 5.73 5.72
CA LYS A 83 6.33 6.52 5.22
C LYS A 83 7.56 6.36 6.11
N LEU A 84 7.38 6.32 7.42
CA LEU A 84 8.49 6.08 8.35
C LEU A 84 9.08 4.68 8.15
N LEU A 85 8.25 3.66 7.99
CA LEU A 85 8.71 2.29 7.72
C LEU A 85 9.41 2.19 6.37
N GLU A 86 8.91 2.88 5.35
CA GLU A 86 9.51 2.94 4.02
C GLU A 86 10.92 3.52 4.07
N GLU A 87 11.10 4.64 4.78
CA GLU A 87 12.39 5.29 4.93
C GLU A 87 13.38 4.42 5.72
N GLU A 88 12.90 3.77 6.77
CA GLU A 88 13.70 2.80 7.53
C GLU A 88 14.15 1.64 6.64
N GLY A 89 13.24 1.13 5.80
CA GLY A 89 13.53 0.08 4.84
C GLY A 89 14.59 0.48 3.82
N GLU A 90 14.53 1.70 3.31
CA GLU A 90 15.55 2.22 2.37
C GLU A 90 16.93 2.30 3.02
N ILE A 91 17.01 2.67 4.29
CA ILE A 91 18.27 2.69 5.03
C ILE A 91 18.85 1.28 5.16
N TYR A 92 18.02 0.31 5.55
CA TYR A 92 18.47 -1.08 5.66
C TYR A 92 18.89 -1.65 4.31
N GLU A 93 18.18 -1.31 3.23
CA GLU A 93 18.56 -1.73 1.88
C GLU A 93 19.94 -1.19 1.52
N SER A 94 20.22 0.08 1.82
CA SER A 94 21.53 0.69 1.57
C SER A 94 22.65 0.04 2.37
N GLN A 95 22.33 -0.58 3.48
CA GLN A 95 23.28 -1.27 4.35
C GLN A 95 23.45 -2.77 4.01
N GLY A 96 22.77 -3.24 2.97
CA GLY A 96 22.80 -4.64 2.57
C GLY A 96 21.87 -5.56 3.35
N ASN A 97 21.03 -5.02 4.23
CA ASN A 97 20.04 -5.78 5.00
C ASN A 97 18.75 -5.96 4.20
N HIS A 98 18.83 -6.73 3.13
CA HIS A 98 17.73 -6.86 2.15
C HIS A 98 16.47 -7.52 2.73
N ASN A 99 16.65 -8.50 3.63
CA ASN A 99 15.50 -9.19 4.24
C ASN A 99 14.70 -8.25 5.15
N GLU A 100 15.38 -7.45 5.97
CA GLU A 100 14.72 -6.45 6.82
C GLU A 100 14.04 -5.38 5.98
N ALA A 101 14.71 -4.92 4.93
CA ALA A 101 14.17 -3.93 4.01
C ALA A 101 12.89 -4.43 3.34
N PHE A 102 12.91 -5.65 2.85
CA PHE A 102 11.73 -6.28 2.23
C PHE A 102 10.56 -6.37 3.21
N TYR A 103 10.82 -6.80 4.43
CA TYR A 103 9.81 -6.92 5.48
C TYR A 103 9.15 -5.57 5.80
N LEU A 104 9.95 -4.51 5.89
CA LEU A 104 9.46 -3.15 6.11
C LEU A 104 8.67 -2.64 4.90
N ASP A 105 9.11 -2.93 3.68
CA ASP A 105 8.38 -2.58 2.46
C ASP A 105 7.01 -3.25 2.42
N LEU A 106 6.90 -4.52 2.84
CA LEU A 106 5.61 -5.21 2.93
C LEU A 106 4.65 -4.50 3.89
N LYS A 107 5.15 -4.09 5.05
CA LYS A 107 4.34 -3.34 6.02
C LYS A 107 3.94 -1.97 5.48
N ALA A 108 4.87 -1.27 4.88
CA ALA A 108 4.61 0.06 4.32
C ALA A 108 3.56 0.01 3.21
N ILE A 109 3.68 -0.92 2.27
CA ILE A 109 2.72 -1.02 1.16
C ILE A 109 1.32 -1.41 1.66
N ASN A 110 1.24 -2.33 2.62
CA ASN A 110 -0.04 -2.72 3.19
C ASN A 110 -0.75 -1.52 3.83
N LEU A 111 0.00 -0.70 4.59
CA LEU A 111 -0.53 0.52 5.22
C LEU A 111 -0.96 1.56 4.17
N LEU A 112 -0.16 1.78 3.14
CA LEU A 112 -0.50 2.74 2.09
C LEU A 112 -1.74 2.32 1.31
N LEU A 113 -1.88 1.03 1.01
CA LEU A 113 -3.06 0.51 0.32
C LEU A 113 -4.32 0.65 1.18
N GLU A 114 -4.22 0.36 2.47
CA GLU A 114 -5.34 0.56 3.40
C GLU A 114 -5.72 2.05 3.48
N ALA A 115 -4.74 2.93 3.57
CA ALA A 115 -5.00 4.37 3.58
C ALA A 115 -5.66 4.83 2.27
N TYR A 116 -5.21 4.32 1.13
CA TYR A 116 -5.77 4.66 -0.18
C TYR A 116 -7.24 4.25 -0.29
N ILE A 117 -7.57 3.05 0.18
CA ILE A 117 -8.93 2.53 0.11
C ILE A 117 -9.86 3.31 1.05
N ASN A 118 -9.36 3.73 2.21
CA ASN A 118 -10.16 4.36 3.27
C ASN A 118 -10.03 5.87 3.34
N LYS A 119 -9.29 6.49 2.43
CA LYS A 119 -9.08 7.94 2.44
C LYS A 119 -10.40 8.70 2.25
N ASP A 120 -10.49 9.84 2.92
CA ASP A 120 -11.54 10.82 2.68
C ASP A 120 -10.96 12.09 2.04
N ASN A 121 -11.81 13.10 1.85
CA ASN A 121 -11.40 14.36 1.23
C ASN A 121 -10.46 15.22 2.12
N ASN A 122 -10.28 14.83 3.37
CA ASN A 122 -9.47 15.57 4.36
C ASN A 122 -8.08 14.96 4.56
N CYS A 123 -7.66 14.06 3.67
CA CYS A 123 -6.34 13.43 3.77
C CYS A 123 -5.26 14.40 3.28
N ASP A 124 -4.48 14.96 4.21
CA ASP A 124 -3.44 15.96 3.91
C ASP A 124 -2.21 15.35 3.25
N LEU A 125 -1.92 14.08 3.53
CA LEU A 125 -0.70 13.40 3.06
C LEU A 125 -0.94 12.54 1.81
N GLN A 126 -2.05 12.74 1.11
CA GLN A 126 -2.41 11.92 -0.03
C GLN A 126 -1.39 11.93 -1.18
N SER A 127 -0.53 12.94 -1.26
CA SER A 127 0.53 12.98 -2.27
C SER A 127 1.49 11.79 -2.16
N TYR A 128 1.63 11.19 -0.97
CA TYR A 128 2.49 10.02 -0.76
C TYR A 128 1.90 8.73 -1.34
N PHE A 129 0.66 8.73 -1.80
CA PHE A 129 0.12 7.58 -2.54
C PHE A 129 0.88 7.33 -3.84
N SER A 130 1.64 8.31 -4.34
CA SER A 130 2.55 8.11 -5.48
C SER A 130 3.65 7.08 -5.19
N ASP A 131 3.95 6.81 -3.92
CA ASP A 131 4.95 5.81 -3.53
C ASP A 131 4.44 4.37 -3.71
N ILE A 132 3.13 4.17 -3.83
CA ILE A 132 2.54 2.83 -3.93
C ILE A 132 3.14 2.04 -5.10
N ASP A 133 3.15 2.61 -6.30
CA ASP A 133 3.67 1.93 -7.48
C ASP A 133 5.17 1.63 -7.35
N LEU A 134 5.92 2.54 -6.73
CA LEU A 134 7.36 2.37 -6.52
C LEU A 134 7.65 1.20 -5.57
N ILE A 135 6.88 1.08 -4.49
CA ILE A 135 7.05 -0.02 -3.53
C ILE A 135 6.63 -1.35 -4.16
N ILE A 136 5.50 -1.37 -4.88
CA ILE A 136 5.06 -2.58 -5.58
C ILE A 136 6.17 -3.08 -6.53
N GLU A 137 6.81 -2.19 -7.27
CA GLU A 137 7.92 -2.55 -8.15
C GLU A 137 9.08 -3.18 -7.39
N LYS A 138 9.45 -2.62 -6.24
CA LYS A 138 10.53 -3.16 -5.39
C LYS A 138 10.25 -4.59 -4.90
N ILE A 139 9.01 -4.91 -4.58
CA ILE A 139 8.65 -6.21 -4.02
C ILE A 139 8.15 -7.22 -5.05
N SER A 140 8.03 -6.83 -6.32
CA SER A 140 7.41 -7.65 -7.38
C SER A 140 8.15 -8.94 -7.68
N ASP A 141 9.46 -9.00 -7.43
CA ASP A 141 10.26 -10.20 -7.68
C ASP A 141 10.14 -11.25 -6.56
N TYR A 142 9.45 -10.93 -5.48
CA TYR A 142 9.28 -11.81 -4.33
C TYR A 142 7.87 -12.40 -4.32
N LYS A 143 7.75 -13.57 -3.69
CA LYS A 143 6.43 -14.17 -3.48
C LYS A 143 5.70 -13.39 -2.38
N LEU A 144 4.55 -12.82 -2.71
CA LEU A 144 3.78 -11.99 -1.80
C LEU A 144 2.69 -12.78 -1.09
N PRO A 145 2.30 -12.36 0.14
CA PRO A 145 1.11 -12.93 0.78
C PRO A 145 -0.14 -12.71 -0.08
N ILE A 146 -1.03 -13.68 -0.10
CA ILE A 146 -2.25 -13.62 -0.91
C ILE A 146 -3.14 -12.43 -0.55
N SER A 147 -3.20 -12.07 0.74
CA SER A 147 -3.98 -10.91 1.19
C SER A 147 -3.45 -9.60 0.60
N LEU A 148 -2.13 -9.48 0.47
CA LEU A 148 -1.52 -8.32 -0.16
C LEU A 148 -1.76 -8.31 -1.68
N GLU A 149 -1.64 -9.45 -2.34
CA GLU A 149 -1.96 -9.57 -3.77
C GLU A 149 -3.38 -9.11 -4.07
N ASN A 150 -4.34 -9.49 -3.23
CA ASN A 150 -5.73 -9.05 -3.36
C ASN A 150 -5.88 -7.53 -3.21
N LYS A 151 -5.18 -6.91 -2.26
CA LYS A 151 -5.19 -5.46 -2.08
C LYS A 151 -4.59 -4.73 -3.28
N ILE A 152 -3.50 -5.27 -3.84
CA ILE A 152 -2.85 -4.70 -5.03
C ILE A 152 -3.79 -4.79 -6.23
N LEU A 153 -4.47 -5.93 -6.40
CA LEU A 153 -5.47 -6.08 -7.46
C LEU A 153 -6.55 -5.01 -7.36
N ASP A 154 -7.12 -4.83 -6.18
CA ASP A 154 -8.15 -3.82 -5.95
C ASP A 154 -7.65 -2.41 -6.25
N TYR A 155 -6.40 -2.11 -5.87
CA TYR A 155 -5.77 -0.83 -6.16
C TYR A 155 -5.63 -0.61 -7.67
N TYR A 156 -5.16 -1.61 -8.41
CA TYR A 156 -5.03 -1.49 -9.86
C TYR A 156 -6.37 -1.30 -10.56
N ILE A 157 -7.41 -1.99 -10.10
CA ILE A 157 -8.77 -1.82 -10.64
C ILE A 157 -9.26 -0.38 -10.38
N LYS A 158 -9.08 0.13 -9.17
CA LYS A 158 -9.51 1.49 -8.78
C LYS A 158 -8.77 2.59 -9.52
N THR A 159 -7.54 2.32 -9.95
CA THR A 159 -6.71 3.29 -10.67
C THR A 159 -6.74 3.06 -12.18
N ASP A 160 -7.63 2.21 -12.66
CA ASP A 160 -7.83 1.90 -14.09
C ASP A 160 -6.57 1.34 -14.77
N LYS A 161 -5.73 0.67 -14.02
CA LYS A 161 -4.54 -0.02 -14.53
C LYS A 161 -4.89 -1.48 -14.79
N TYR A 162 -5.74 -1.70 -15.78
CA TYR A 162 -6.35 -3.01 -16.03
C TYR A 162 -5.37 -4.08 -16.50
N ASP A 163 -4.34 -3.70 -17.26
CA ASP A 163 -3.27 -4.61 -17.67
C ASP A 163 -2.51 -5.17 -16.46
N LYS A 164 -2.15 -4.30 -15.53
CA LYS A 164 -1.48 -4.69 -14.28
C LYS A 164 -2.41 -5.46 -13.36
N ALA A 165 -3.69 -5.09 -13.35
CA ALA A 165 -4.72 -5.82 -12.60
C ALA A 165 -4.85 -7.25 -13.12
N GLU A 166 -4.85 -7.45 -14.43
CA GLU A 166 -4.91 -8.79 -15.03
C GLU A 166 -3.68 -9.63 -14.64
N ASP A 167 -2.48 -9.06 -14.69
CA ASP A 167 -1.26 -9.75 -14.27
C ASP A 167 -1.36 -10.20 -12.81
N MET A 168 -1.83 -9.32 -11.93
CA MET A 168 -2.00 -9.65 -10.51
C MET A 168 -3.09 -10.70 -10.31
N LEU A 169 -4.17 -10.63 -11.07
CA LEU A 169 -5.23 -11.64 -11.03
C LEU A 169 -4.67 -13.03 -11.32
N TYR A 170 -3.82 -13.16 -12.34
CA TYR A 170 -3.23 -14.45 -12.69
C TYR A 170 -2.22 -14.93 -11.65
N ASP A 171 -1.50 -14.03 -11.00
CA ASP A 171 -0.67 -14.38 -9.84
C ASP A 171 -1.53 -14.97 -8.72
N ILE A 172 -2.69 -14.40 -8.45
CA ILE A 172 -3.63 -14.90 -7.44
C ILE A 172 -4.17 -16.28 -7.86
N LEU A 173 -4.58 -16.43 -9.12
CA LEU A 173 -5.09 -17.69 -9.64
C LEU A 173 -4.06 -18.80 -9.49
N GLU A 174 -2.81 -18.55 -9.88
CA GLU A 174 -1.71 -19.50 -9.75
C GLU A 174 -1.41 -19.80 -8.29
N HIS A 175 -1.36 -18.78 -7.43
CA HIS A 175 -1.09 -18.94 -6.00
C HIS A 175 -2.11 -19.89 -5.35
N ASN A 176 -3.38 -19.79 -5.76
CA ASN A 176 -4.48 -20.60 -5.23
C ASN A 176 -4.80 -21.86 -6.08
N ASN A 177 -3.92 -22.22 -7.01
CA ASN A 177 -4.09 -23.37 -7.89
C ASN A 177 -5.42 -23.37 -8.65
N PHE A 178 -5.86 -22.18 -9.12
CA PHE A 178 -7.11 -22.00 -9.87
C PHE A 178 -8.32 -22.60 -9.15
N ASP A 179 -8.42 -22.35 -7.83
CA ASP A 179 -9.58 -22.78 -7.06
C ASP A 179 -10.86 -22.04 -7.49
N GLU A 180 -12.01 -22.56 -7.07
CA GLU A 180 -13.30 -22.02 -7.48
C GLU A 180 -13.47 -20.54 -7.12
N ASP A 181 -13.07 -20.14 -5.90
CA ASP A 181 -13.21 -18.77 -5.44
C ASP A 181 -12.35 -17.80 -6.27
N SER A 182 -11.12 -18.20 -6.59
CA SER A 182 -10.22 -17.40 -7.42
C SER A 182 -10.73 -17.26 -8.85
N ILE A 183 -11.28 -18.34 -9.43
CA ILE A 183 -11.88 -18.31 -10.76
C ILE A 183 -13.08 -17.37 -10.77
N LYS A 184 -13.94 -17.42 -9.76
CA LYS A 184 -15.09 -16.51 -9.65
C LYS A 184 -14.64 -15.06 -9.55
N LYS A 185 -13.55 -14.79 -8.84
CA LYS A 185 -12.96 -13.45 -8.76
C LYS A 185 -12.47 -12.98 -10.13
N GLY A 186 -11.84 -13.86 -10.89
CA GLY A 186 -11.41 -13.56 -12.26
C GLY A 186 -12.58 -13.28 -13.19
N ILE A 187 -13.64 -14.07 -13.08
CA ILE A 187 -14.87 -13.85 -13.86
C ILE A 187 -15.46 -12.47 -13.54
N ALA A 188 -15.57 -12.14 -12.26
CA ALA A 188 -16.07 -10.82 -11.82
C ALA A 188 -15.20 -9.68 -12.37
N PHE A 189 -13.87 -9.86 -12.39
CA PHE A 189 -12.95 -8.88 -12.96
C PHE A 189 -13.24 -8.62 -14.45
N TYR A 190 -13.34 -9.68 -15.25
CA TYR A 190 -13.60 -9.52 -16.68
C TYR A 190 -15.00 -8.97 -16.95
N GLU A 191 -15.99 -9.36 -16.17
CA GLU A 191 -17.34 -8.80 -16.28
C GLU A 191 -17.33 -7.30 -15.97
N LEU A 192 -16.57 -6.88 -14.97
CA LEU A 192 -16.38 -5.46 -14.67
C LEU A 192 -15.75 -4.73 -15.87
N LEU A 193 -14.70 -5.29 -16.48
CA LEU A 193 -14.05 -4.68 -17.64
C LEU A 193 -15.02 -4.52 -18.81
N LEU A 194 -15.93 -5.47 -19.01
CA LEU A 194 -16.93 -5.38 -20.10
C LEU A 194 -17.92 -4.24 -19.90
N THR A 195 -18.01 -3.65 -18.72
CA THR A 195 -18.81 -2.44 -18.49
C THR A 195 -18.09 -1.15 -18.90
N LYS A 196 -16.79 -1.22 -19.21
CA LYS A 196 -15.98 -0.06 -19.60
C LYS A 196 -16.10 0.19 -21.10
N ASP A 197 -15.78 1.42 -21.53
CA ASP A 197 -15.79 1.75 -22.95
C ASP A 197 -14.56 1.19 -23.66
N ASP A 198 -14.64 1.10 -25.00
CA ASP A 198 -13.56 0.53 -25.81
C ASP A 198 -12.25 1.33 -25.71
N GLU A 199 -12.35 2.64 -25.59
CA GLU A 199 -11.17 3.51 -25.45
C GLU A 199 -10.39 3.18 -24.18
N SER A 200 -11.07 3.01 -23.05
CA SER A 200 -10.45 2.63 -21.77
C SER A 200 -9.79 1.26 -21.85
N LEU A 201 -10.44 0.31 -22.50
CA LEU A 201 -9.91 -1.04 -22.65
C LEU A 201 -8.70 -1.09 -23.57
N GLU A 202 -8.75 -0.37 -24.68
CA GLU A 202 -7.64 -0.31 -25.65
C GLU A 202 -6.43 0.39 -25.04
N SER A 203 -6.62 1.45 -24.26
CA SER A 203 -5.54 2.16 -23.58
C SER A 203 -4.82 1.29 -22.53
N SER A 204 -5.48 0.23 -22.07
CA SER A 204 -4.90 -0.77 -21.16
C SER A 204 -4.42 -2.03 -21.87
N ASN A 205 -4.36 -2.04 -23.19
CA ASN A 205 -4.00 -3.21 -24.01
C ASN A 205 -4.90 -4.43 -23.75
N LEU A 206 -6.17 -4.21 -23.45
CA LEU A 206 -7.17 -5.25 -23.20
C LEU A 206 -8.38 -5.04 -24.10
N PRO A 207 -8.26 -5.33 -25.41
CA PRO A 207 -9.40 -5.17 -26.30
C PRO A 207 -10.54 -6.10 -25.89
N ARG A 208 -11.77 -5.64 -26.13
CA ARG A 208 -13.01 -6.33 -25.71
C ARG A 208 -13.05 -7.79 -26.13
N GLU A 209 -12.55 -8.10 -27.32
CA GLU A 209 -12.51 -9.46 -27.85
C GLU A 209 -11.65 -10.38 -26.95
N GLU A 210 -10.47 -9.90 -26.53
CA GLU A 210 -9.59 -10.66 -25.65
C GLU A 210 -10.21 -10.86 -24.27
N ILE A 211 -10.92 -9.83 -23.76
CA ILE A 211 -11.61 -9.91 -22.48
C ILE A 211 -12.70 -10.99 -22.55
N ASN A 212 -13.49 -11.02 -23.61
CA ASN A 212 -14.52 -12.05 -23.81
C ASN A 212 -13.91 -13.45 -23.87
N ASP A 213 -12.80 -13.61 -24.58
CA ASP A 213 -12.12 -14.90 -24.70
C ASP A 213 -11.60 -15.36 -23.31
N SER A 214 -10.97 -14.47 -22.57
CA SER A 214 -10.46 -14.77 -21.24
C SER A 214 -11.57 -15.12 -20.26
N LEU A 215 -12.69 -14.41 -20.33
CA LEU A 215 -13.88 -14.68 -19.53
C LEU A 215 -14.43 -16.09 -19.82
N GLN A 216 -14.56 -16.46 -21.09
CA GLN A 216 -15.03 -17.78 -21.47
C GLN A 216 -14.08 -18.88 -21.01
N GLN A 217 -12.77 -18.67 -21.10
CA GLN A 217 -11.79 -19.62 -20.62
C GLN A 217 -11.94 -19.89 -19.12
N LEU A 218 -12.13 -18.85 -18.32
CA LEU A 218 -12.35 -19.01 -16.88
C LEU A 218 -13.66 -19.73 -16.57
N LYS A 219 -14.75 -19.39 -17.28
CA LYS A 219 -16.04 -20.05 -17.10
C LYS A 219 -15.98 -21.55 -17.37
N ARG A 220 -15.15 -21.96 -18.34
CA ARG A 220 -14.98 -23.39 -18.67
C ARG A 220 -14.27 -24.17 -17.54
N LYS A 221 -13.54 -23.49 -16.67
CA LYS A 221 -12.85 -24.12 -15.56
C LYS A 221 -13.75 -24.38 -14.35
N LEU A 222 -14.93 -23.77 -14.35
CA LEU A 222 -15.94 -24.07 -13.33
C LEU A 222 -16.68 -25.34 -13.69
#